data_e1def3be21972c6d344240a6c2d731bc
#
_entry.id   e1def3be21972c6d344240a6c2d731bc
#
_cell.length_a   1.000
_cell.length_b   1.000
_cell.length_c   1.000
_cell.angle_alpha   90.00
_cell.angle_beta   90.00
_cell.angle_gamma   90.00
#
_symmetry.space_group_name_H-M   'P 1'
#
loop_
_entity.id
_entity.type
_entity.pdbx_description
1 polymer ?
#
loop_
_entity_poly.entity_id
_entity_poly.type
_entity_poly.pdbx_seq_one_letter_code
_entity_poly.pdbx_strand_id
1 'polypeptide(L)'
;IIILGAGRVGYSVAESLVSERNDITVIDTDARRLRELESRFDLRGVVGSGIDPHVLAEAGAKDTDLLIACAALDETNLVCCKLAQVLFEIPTRIARVRSSGFGEDEALLGKEGFGVDRIICPEESLTNYISKLIEFPEAMQVRAFAGGRAALASVRARDGAPAVGKRIGELRDCMPELAMRIVAIYRRFLDEPDRFVRCDGNTRIEPGDEVFILAAREHVAEVLRAIHQPAGRPSRPVYRIMVA
;
A
#
# COMPACT_ATOMS: atom_id res chain seq x y z
N ILE A 1 -21.64 -0.69 1.53
CA ILE A 1 -20.48 0.16 1.83
C ILE A 1 -20.87 1.63 1.69
N ILE A 2 -20.50 2.46 2.65
CA ILE A 2 -20.64 3.92 2.53
C ILE A 2 -19.26 4.55 2.34
N ILE A 3 -19.14 5.46 1.35
CA ILE A 3 -17.94 6.27 1.10
C ILE A 3 -18.32 7.74 1.34
N LEU A 4 -17.66 8.42 2.27
CA LEU A 4 -17.80 9.85 2.47
C LEU A 4 -16.72 10.60 1.68
N GLY A 5 -17.16 11.43 0.75
CA GLY A 5 -16.34 12.26 -0.12
C GLY A 5 -16.18 11.68 -1.53
N ALA A 6 -16.67 12.42 -2.53
CA ALA A 6 -16.55 12.13 -3.96
C ALA A 6 -15.33 12.82 -4.62
N GLY A 7 -14.32 13.18 -3.84
CA GLY A 7 -13.05 13.74 -4.34
C GLY A 7 -12.17 12.64 -4.96
N ARG A 8 -10.93 12.99 -5.34
CA ARG A 8 -9.99 12.05 -6.00
C ARG A 8 -9.85 10.71 -5.27
N VAL A 9 -9.71 10.73 -3.94
CA VAL A 9 -9.55 9.51 -3.15
C VAL A 9 -10.83 8.69 -3.17
N GLY A 10 -11.99 9.31 -2.87
CA GLY A 10 -13.28 8.61 -2.87
C GLY A 10 -13.66 8.07 -4.24
N TYR A 11 -13.38 8.80 -5.31
CA TYR A 11 -13.54 8.33 -6.68
C TYR A 11 -12.74 7.04 -6.93
N SER A 12 -11.44 7.06 -6.61
CA SER A 12 -10.58 5.89 -6.83
C SER A 12 -10.96 4.68 -5.98
N VAL A 13 -11.44 4.94 -4.74
CA VAL A 13 -11.96 3.88 -3.85
C VAL A 13 -13.25 3.29 -4.42
N ALA A 14 -14.20 4.13 -4.86
CA ALA A 14 -15.45 3.68 -5.47
C ALA A 14 -15.17 2.84 -6.73
N GLU A 15 -14.33 3.34 -7.65
CA GLU A 15 -13.92 2.62 -8.87
C GLU A 15 -13.34 1.23 -8.56
N SER A 16 -12.51 1.12 -7.53
CA SER A 16 -11.90 -0.16 -7.15
C SER A 16 -12.91 -1.13 -6.54
N LEU A 17 -13.88 -0.64 -5.76
CA LEU A 17 -14.82 -1.48 -5.03
C LEU A 17 -16.06 -1.90 -5.84
N VAL A 18 -16.45 -1.13 -6.85
CA VAL A 18 -17.57 -1.49 -7.75
C VAL A 18 -17.30 -2.81 -8.50
N SER A 19 -16.03 -3.07 -8.85
CA SER A 19 -15.64 -4.31 -9.54
C SER A 19 -15.88 -5.59 -8.71
N GLU A 20 -16.07 -5.46 -7.38
CA GLU A 20 -16.23 -6.58 -6.44
C GLU A 20 -17.69 -6.90 -6.09
N ARG A 21 -18.67 -6.35 -6.83
CA ARG A 21 -20.12 -6.53 -6.60
C ARG A 21 -20.59 -6.07 -5.22
N ASN A 22 -20.08 -4.94 -4.77
CA ASN A 22 -20.52 -4.31 -3.52
C ASN A 22 -21.65 -3.31 -3.79
N ASP A 23 -22.61 -3.24 -2.88
CA ASP A 23 -23.58 -2.13 -2.83
C ASP A 23 -22.89 -0.90 -2.25
N ILE A 24 -22.71 0.14 -3.05
CA ILE A 24 -21.96 1.32 -2.67
C ILE A 24 -22.85 2.55 -2.66
N THR A 25 -22.83 3.29 -1.55
CA THR A 25 -23.40 4.63 -1.45
C THR A 25 -22.28 5.65 -1.22
N VAL A 26 -22.25 6.71 -2.00
CA VAL A 26 -21.29 7.80 -1.84
C VAL A 26 -21.99 9.05 -1.33
N ILE A 27 -21.47 9.66 -0.27
CA ILE A 27 -21.96 10.92 0.31
C ILE A 27 -20.99 12.06 -0.07
N ASP A 28 -21.49 13.13 -0.64
CA ASP A 28 -20.73 14.37 -0.86
C ASP A 28 -21.67 15.57 -0.83
N THR A 29 -21.15 16.74 -0.51
CA THR A 29 -21.89 18.00 -0.57
C THR A 29 -22.01 18.54 -2.01
N ASP A 30 -21.16 18.09 -2.94
CA ASP A 30 -21.19 18.50 -4.36
C ASP A 30 -21.98 17.48 -5.20
N ALA A 31 -23.22 17.81 -5.51
CA ALA A 31 -24.11 17.00 -6.35
C ALA A 31 -23.54 16.72 -7.76
N ARG A 32 -22.62 17.54 -8.27
CA ARG A 32 -22.03 17.33 -9.62
C ARG A 32 -21.06 16.15 -9.59
N ARG A 33 -20.25 16.04 -8.53
CA ARG A 33 -19.32 14.92 -8.36
C ARG A 33 -20.06 13.59 -8.20
N LEU A 34 -21.18 13.61 -7.47
CA LEU A 34 -22.03 12.41 -7.30
C LEU A 34 -22.61 11.98 -8.64
N ARG A 35 -23.21 12.90 -9.41
CA ARG A 35 -23.73 12.59 -10.77
C ARG A 35 -22.63 12.04 -11.70
N GLU A 36 -21.41 12.55 -11.61
CA GLU A 36 -20.29 12.02 -12.39
C GLU A 36 -19.99 10.55 -12.02
N LEU A 37 -19.97 10.23 -10.72
CA LEU A 37 -19.77 8.86 -10.26
C LEU A 37 -20.91 7.92 -10.68
N GLU A 38 -22.17 8.33 -10.48
CA GLU A 38 -23.35 7.56 -10.88
C GLU A 38 -23.45 7.33 -12.39
N SER A 39 -22.91 8.24 -13.20
CA SER A 39 -22.88 8.08 -14.66
C SER A 39 -21.87 7.04 -15.15
N ARG A 40 -20.89 6.68 -14.31
CA ARG A 40 -19.79 5.77 -14.66
C ARG A 40 -19.87 4.42 -13.95
N PHE A 41 -20.46 4.43 -12.78
CA PHE A 41 -20.45 3.26 -11.89
C PHE A 41 -21.86 2.97 -11.38
N ASP A 42 -22.14 1.70 -11.16
CA ASP A 42 -23.36 1.26 -10.48
C ASP A 42 -23.22 1.49 -8.98
N LEU A 43 -23.56 2.68 -8.54
CA LEU A 43 -23.56 3.13 -7.15
C LEU A 43 -24.60 4.22 -6.93
N ARG A 44 -24.92 4.50 -5.66
CA ARG A 44 -25.87 5.52 -5.26
C ARG A 44 -25.16 6.74 -4.68
N GLY A 45 -25.56 7.95 -5.11
CA GLY A 45 -25.13 9.23 -4.54
C GLY A 45 -26.15 9.77 -3.54
N VAL A 46 -25.68 10.28 -2.40
CA VAL A 46 -26.47 11.03 -1.42
C VAL A 46 -25.82 12.39 -1.21
N VAL A 47 -26.58 13.45 -1.53
CA VAL A 47 -26.10 14.84 -1.39
C VAL A 47 -26.27 15.29 0.05
N GLY A 48 -25.18 15.57 0.73
CA GLY A 48 -25.23 16.07 2.10
C GLY A 48 -23.89 16.02 2.83
N SER A 49 -23.92 16.39 4.10
CA SER A 49 -22.75 16.36 4.98
C SER A 49 -22.69 15.04 5.73
N GLY A 50 -21.55 14.36 5.70
CA GLY A 50 -21.35 13.10 6.43
C GLY A 50 -21.31 13.23 7.96
N ILE A 51 -21.35 14.44 8.49
CA ILE A 51 -21.54 14.70 9.93
C ILE A 51 -23.00 14.94 10.30
N ASP A 52 -23.93 14.81 9.35
CA ASP A 52 -25.38 14.86 9.62
C ASP A 52 -25.92 13.42 9.75
N PRO A 53 -26.46 13.03 10.93
CA PRO A 53 -27.02 11.71 11.15
C PRO A 53 -28.17 11.36 10.18
N HIS A 54 -28.95 12.33 9.72
CA HIS A 54 -30.03 12.09 8.76
C HIS A 54 -29.48 11.70 7.39
N VAL A 55 -28.40 12.32 6.95
CA VAL A 55 -27.72 12.00 5.69
C VAL A 55 -27.11 10.58 5.77
N LEU A 56 -26.50 10.23 6.90
CA LEU A 56 -25.99 8.87 7.12
C LEU A 56 -27.12 7.84 7.11
N ALA A 57 -28.25 8.13 7.75
CA ALA A 57 -29.42 7.24 7.73
C ALA A 57 -29.98 7.08 6.30
N GLU A 58 -30.11 8.16 5.53
CA GLU A 58 -30.52 8.13 4.13
C GLU A 58 -29.56 7.31 3.25
N ALA A 59 -28.26 7.39 3.55
CA ALA A 59 -27.24 6.60 2.86
C ALA A 59 -27.28 5.10 3.18
N GLY A 60 -28.13 4.66 4.11
CA GLY A 60 -28.27 3.25 4.48
C GLY A 60 -27.30 2.79 5.58
N ALA A 61 -26.89 3.71 6.47
CA ALA A 61 -25.90 3.42 7.51
C ALA A 61 -26.25 2.25 8.44
N LYS A 62 -27.58 1.97 8.62
CA LYS A 62 -28.06 0.86 9.48
C LYS A 62 -27.69 -0.53 8.95
N ASP A 63 -27.56 -0.66 7.63
CA ASP A 63 -27.30 -1.94 6.96
C ASP A 63 -25.90 -1.94 6.32
N THR A 64 -25.01 -1.08 6.81
CA THR A 64 -23.66 -0.90 6.26
C THR A 64 -22.62 -1.65 7.07
N ASP A 65 -21.78 -2.43 6.39
CA ASP A 65 -20.66 -3.18 7.00
C ASP A 65 -19.37 -2.37 7.07
N LEU A 66 -19.20 -1.41 6.16
CA LEU A 66 -17.97 -0.64 6.00
C LEU A 66 -18.25 0.82 5.68
N LEU A 67 -17.68 1.72 6.49
CA LEU A 67 -17.60 3.15 6.22
C LEU A 67 -16.17 3.53 5.85
N ILE A 68 -16.00 4.27 4.73
CA ILE A 68 -14.73 4.86 4.32
C ILE A 68 -14.89 6.37 4.26
N ALA A 69 -14.38 7.06 5.27
CA ALA A 69 -14.44 8.52 5.35
C ALA A 69 -13.18 9.14 4.73
N CYS A 70 -13.32 9.75 3.55
CA CYS A 70 -12.21 10.35 2.79
C CYS A 70 -12.53 11.74 2.24
N ALA A 71 -13.36 12.50 2.97
CA ALA A 71 -13.61 13.93 2.72
C ALA A 71 -12.32 14.78 2.85
N ALA A 72 -12.42 16.05 2.49
CA ALA A 72 -11.27 16.96 2.45
C ALA A 72 -10.71 17.30 3.85
N LEU A 73 -11.54 17.30 4.89
CA LEU A 73 -11.17 17.67 6.25
C LEU A 73 -11.07 16.45 7.15
N ASP A 74 -9.98 16.33 7.90
CA ASP A 74 -9.73 15.23 8.83
C ASP A 74 -10.79 15.18 9.93
N GLU A 75 -11.21 16.34 10.44
CA GLU A 75 -12.26 16.48 11.44
C GLU A 75 -13.59 15.90 10.96
N THR A 76 -13.94 16.15 9.71
CA THR A 76 -15.16 15.60 9.09
C THR A 76 -15.10 14.08 9.04
N ASN A 77 -13.96 13.52 8.67
CA ASN A 77 -13.75 12.08 8.60
C ASN A 77 -13.84 11.42 9.98
N LEU A 78 -13.19 12.03 10.98
CA LEU A 78 -13.20 11.52 12.36
C LEU A 78 -14.59 11.60 12.99
N VAL A 79 -15.29 12.73 12.84
CA VAL A 79 -16.66 12.90 13.38
C VAL A 79 -17.62 11.93 12.68
N CYS A 80 -17.52 11.76 11.37
CA CYS A 80 -18.35 10.79 10.65
C CYS A 80 -18.15 9.37 11.17
N CYS A 81 -16.90 8.94 11.40
CA CYS A 81 -16.61 7.62 11.99
C CYS A 81 -17.22 7.48 13.38
N LYS A 82 -17.16 8.52 14.22
CA LYS A 82 -17.79 8.49 15.55
C LYS A 82 -19.30 8.38 15.49
N LEU A 83 -19.95 9.12 14.61
CA LEU A 83 -21.41 9.02 14.40
C LEU A 83 -21.81 7.63 13.89
N ALA A 84 -21.04 7.10 12.94
CA ALA A 84 -21.23 5.76 12.39
C ALA A 84 -21.09 4.68 13.46
N GLN A 85 -20.16 4.83 14.38
CA GLN A 85 -20.00 3.93 15.52
C GLN A 85 -21.17 4.01 16.50
N VAL A 86 -21.50 5.23 16.96
CA VAL A 86 -22.41 5.43 18.10
C VAL A 86 -23.88 5.29 17.71
N LEU A 87 -24.27 5.76 16.52
CA LEU A 87 -25.67 5.81 16.10
C LEU A 87 -26.08 4.65 15.21
N PHE A 88 -25.15 4.04 14.48
CA PHE A 88 -25.44 3.04 13.47
C PHE A 88 -24.70 1.71 13.68
N GLU A 89 -23.76 1.67 14.63
CA GLU A 89 -22.98 0.47 14.98
C GLU A 89 -22.25 -0.16 13.78
N ILE A 90 -21.85 0.67 12.79
CA ILE A 90 -21.12 0.18 11.61
C ILE A 90 -19.85 -0.53 12.08
N PRO A 91 -19.63 -1.81 11.73
CA PRO A 91 -18.58 -2.62 12.34
C PRO A 91 -17.17 -2.21 11.93
N THR A 92 -16.98 -1.69 10.72
CA THR A 92 -15.65 -1.29 10.22
C THR A 92 -15.67 0.14 9.72
N ARG A 93 -14.77 0.96 10.24
CA ARG A 93 -14.68 2.40 9.93
C ARG A 93 -13.24 2.77 9.60
N ILE A 94 -13.05 3.24 8.38
CA ILE A 94 -11.75 3.68 7.87
C ILE A 94 -11.81 5.18 7.67
N ALA A 95 -10.83 5.91 8.21
CA ALA A 95 -10.72 7.35 8.04
C ALA A 95 -9.45 7.76 7.31
N ARG A 96 -9.58 8.66 6.34
CA ARG A 96 -8.43 9.41 5.82
C ARG A 96 -8.09 10.52 6.80
N VAL A 97 -6.86 10.48 7.33
CA VAL A 97 -6.32 11.49 8.23
C VAL A 97 -4.93 11.88 7.74
N ARG A 98 -4.73 13.16 7.45
CA ARG A 98 -3.45 13.68 6.92
C ARG A 98 -2.55 14.24 8.00
N SER A 99 -3.15 14.70 9.10
CA SER A 99 -2.41 15.23 10.23
C SER A 99 -1.74 14.10 10.99
N SER A 100 -0.41 14.13 11.08
CA SER A 100 0.38 13.17 11.85
C SER A 100 0.05 13.14 13.35
N GLY A 101 -0.43 14.26 13.89
CA GLY A 101 -0.80 14.37 15.30
C GLY A 101 -1.96 13.48 15.74
N PHE A 102 -2.81 13.02 14.80
CA PHE A 102 -3.88 12.06 15.12
C PHE A 102 -3.44 10.60 15.00
N GLY A 103 -2.41 10.30 14.18
CA GLY A 103 -2.03 8.94 13.82
C GLY A 103 -1.30 8.16 14.92
N GLU A 104 -0.79 8.83 15.95
CA GLU A 104 0.07 8.24 16.97
C GLU A 104 -0.67 7.87 18.25
N ASP A 105 -1.90 8.38 18.45
CA ASP A 105 -2.66 8.17 19.68
C ASP A 105 -3.81 7.17 19.46
N GLU A 106 -3.55 5.91 19.81
CA GLU A 106 -4.53 4.83 19.71
C GLU A 106 -5.76 5.06 20.64
N ALA A 107 -5.59 5.75 21.77
CA ALA A 107 -6.70 6.09 22.67
C ALA A 107 -7.63 7.12 22.02
N LEU A 108 -7.08 8.07 21.28
CA LEU A 108 -7.85 9.09 20.56
C LEU A 108 -8.63 8.48 19.39
N LEU A 109 -8.02 7.56 18.66
CA LEU A 109 -8.60 6.97 17.43
C LEU A 109 -9.50 5.79 17.71
N GLY A 110 -9.17 5.00 18.73
CA GLY A 110 -9.84 3.75 19.02
C GLY A 110 -11.30 3.92 19.45
N LYS A 111 -11.88 2.85 19.97
CA LYS A 111 -13.31 2.73 20.30
C LYS A 111 -13.81 3.80 21.26
N GLU A 112 -13.02 4.17 22.26
CA GLU A 112 -13.35 5.20 23.23
C GLU A 112 -13.22 6.62 22.65
N GLY A 113 -12.30 6.82 21.71
CA GLY A 113 -12.10 8.07 20.99
C GLY A 113 -13.03 8.22 19.78
N PHE A 114 -12.45 8.44 18.62
CA PHE A 114 -13.21 8.66 17.36
C PHE A 114 -13.79 7.39 16.73
N GLY A 115 -13.49 6.21 17.26
CA GLY A 115 -14.03 4.95 16.76
C GLY A 115 -13.52 4.58 15.35
N VAL A 116 -12.29 4.92 15.03
CA VAL A 116 -11.64 4.60 13.76
C VAL A 116 -10.90 3.28 13.92
N ASP A 117 -11.20 2.31 13.05
CA ASP A 117 -10.53 1.02 13.07
C ASP A 117 -9.22 1.05 12.27
N ARG A 118 -9.15 1.87 11.24
CA ARG A 118 -7.94 2.07 10.42
C ARG A 118 -7.83 3.49 9.89
N ILE A 119 -6.61 4.02 9.93
CA ILE A 119 -6.26 5.29 9.28
C ILE A 119 -5.59 5.03 7.94
N ILE A 120 -5.91 5.89 6.97
CA ILE A 120 -5.22 5.98 5.69
C ILE A 120 -4.69 7.41 5.53
N CYS A 121 -3.37 7.53 5.35
CA CYS A 121 -2.71 8.75 4.93
C CYS A 121 -2.00 8.48 3.59
N PRO A 122 -2.64 8.78 2.44
CA PRO A 122 -2.03 8.52 1.13
C PRO A 122 -0.74 9.28 0.93
N GLU A 123 -0.65 10.50 1.46
CA GLU A 123 0.52 11.37 1.36
C GLU A 123 1.74 10.76 2.09
N GLU A 124 1.54 10.23 3.28
CA GLU A 124 2.59 9.55 4.06
C GLU A 124 2.99 8.24 3.39
N SER A 125 2.02 7.48 2.89
CA SER A 125 2.28 6.23 2.18
C SER A 125 3.16 6.45 0.95
N LEU A 126 2.89 7.51 0.18
CA LEU A 126 3.69 7.91 -0.97
C LEU A 126 5.10 8.37 -0.56
N THR A 127 5.19 9.21 0.47
CA THR A 127 6.48 9.70 0.98
C THR A 127 7.34 8.55 1.48
N ASN A 128 6.76 7.62 2.23
CA ASN A 128 7.46 6.42 2.70
C ASN A 128 7.93 5.53 1.54
N TYR A 129 7.10 5.39 0.49
CA TYR A 129 7.49 4.63 -0.70
C TYR A 129 8.67 5.29 -1.42
N ILE A 130 8.62 6.61 -1.67
CA ILE A 130 9.71 7.36 -2.29
C ILE A 130 10.98 7.29 -1.45
N SER A 131 10.88 7.45 -0.13
CA SER A 131 12.01 7.34 0.79
C SER A 131 12.69 5.97 0.69
N LYS A 132 11.91 4.90 0.55
CA LYS A 132 12.45 3.54 0.36
C LYS A 132 13.17 3.38 -0.98
N LEU A 133 12.67 3.97 -2.06
CA LEU A 133 13.35 3.95 -3.35
C LEU A 133 14.68 4.74 -3.33
N ILE A 134 14.76 5.79 -2.52
CA ILE A 134 15.99 6.56 -2.32
C ILE A 134 16.99 5.79 -1.46
N GLU A 135 16.50 5.16 -0.37
CA GLU A 135 17.32 4.33 0.53
C GLU A 135 17.90 3.10 -0.19
N PHE A 136 17.10 2.50 -1.10
CA PHE A 136 17.44 1.26 -1.83
C PHE A 136 17.25 1.45 -3.34
N PRO A 137 18.14 2.18 -4.02
CA PRO A 137 17.97 2.54 -5.43
C PRO A 137 18.02 1.34 -6.39
N GLU A 138 18.57 0.21 -5.96
CA GLU A 138 18.59 -1.03 -6.73
C GLU A 138 17.25 -1.80 -6.65
N ALA A 139 16.42 -1.49 -5.65
CA ALA A 139 15.15 -2.16 -5.46
C ALA A 139 14.08 -1.67 -6.43
N MET A 140 13.23 -2.57 -6.89
CA MET A 140 12.00 -2.23 -7.59
C MET A 140 10.87 -1.93 -6.60
N GLN A 141 10.82 -2.68 -5.50
CA GLN A 141 9.88 -2.52 -4.40
C GLN A 141 10.54 -2.86 -3.07
N VAL A 142 10.14 -2.17 -2.00
CA VAL A 142 10.55 -2.50 -0.64
C VAL A 142 9.36 -2.35 0.31
N ARG A 143 9.07 -3.42 1.08
CA ARG A 143 8.08 -3.40 2.16
C ARG A 143 8.73 -3.79 3.48
N ALA A 144 8.57 -2.95 4.48
CA ALA A 144 9.05 -3.21 5.84
C ALA A 144 8.05 -4.10 6.62
N PHE A 145 8.58 -4.98 7.45
CA PHE A 145 7.86 -5.86 8.36
C PHE A 145 8.46 -5.82 9.75
N ALA A 146 7.73 -6.33 10.73
CA ALA A 146 8.18 -6.46 12.12
C ALA A 146 8.72 -5.14 12.71
N GLY A 147 8.00 -4.03 12.53
CA GLY A 147 8.44 -2.72 12.99
C GLY A 147 9.70 -2.21 12.28
N GLY A 148 9.91 -2.59 11.03
CA GLY A 148 11.05 -2.16 10.22
C GLY A 148 12.32 -3.02 10.39
N ARG A 149 12.31 -4.06 11.22
CA ARG A 149 13.47 -4.95 11.44
C ARG A 149 13.76 -5.89 10.27
N ALA A 150 12.74 -6.20 9.47
CA ALA A 150 12.87 -7.02 8.26
C ALA A 150 12.24 -6.30 7.08
N ALA A 151 12.70 -6.59 5.86
CA ALA A 151 12.11 -6.08 4.64
C ALA A 151 11.99 -7.19 3.59
N LEU A 152 10.85 -7.16 2.88
CA LEU A 152 10.66 -7.84 1.61
C LEU A 152 10.99 -6.85 0.50
N ALA A 153 11.94 -7.18 -0.34
CA ALA A 153 12.33 -6.36 -1.47
C ALA A 153 12.31 -7.16 -2.77
N SER A 154 12.01 -6.51 -3.88
CA SER A 154 12.23 -7.09 -5.21
C SER A 154 13.32 -6.33 -5.96
N VAL A 155 14.10 -7.06 -6.72
CA VAL A 155 15.24 -6.54 -7.46
C VAL A 155 15.41 -7.24 -8.80
N ARG A 156 15.81 -6.48 -9.83
CA ARG A 156 16.11 -7.04 -11.15
C ARG A 156 17.53 -7.60 -11.17
N ALA A 157 17.67 -8.89 -11.43
CA ALA A 157 18.96 -9.53 -11.61
C ALA A 157 19.64 -9.01 -12.88
N ARG A 158 20.86 -8.47 -12.72
CA ARG A 158 21.65 -7.94 -13.84
C ARG A 158 22.83 -8.86 -14.14
N ASP A 159 23.09 -9.04 -15.41
CA ASP A 159 24.25 -9.79 -15.86
C ASP A 159 25.55 -9.23 -15.25
N GLY A 160 26.46 -10.12 -14.84
CA GLY A 160 27.70 -9.78 -14.16
C GLY A 160 27.58 -9.44 -12.67
N ALA A 161 26.36 -9.47 -12.10
CA ALA A 161 26.20 -9.33 -10.64
C ALA A 161 26.60 -10.64 -9.91
N PRO A 162 27.21 -10.55 -8.70
CA PRO A 162 27.81 -11.69 -8.01
C PRO A 162 26.89 -12.88 -7.76
N ALA A 163 25.58 -12.64 -7.54
CA ALA A 163 24.60 -13.69 -7.30
C ALA A 163 24.01 -14.30 -8.58
N VAL A 164 24.15 -13.60 -9.74
CA VAL A 164 23.57 -14.06 -11.00
C VAL A 164 24.39 -15.20 -11.59
N GLY A 165 23.71 -16.22 -12.10
CA GLY A 165 24.30 -17.46 -12.56
C GLY A 165 24.55 -18.50 -11.47
N LYS A 166 24.42 -18.14 -10.18
CA LYS A 166 24.57 -19.05 -9.04
C LYS A 166 23.25 -19.71 -8.67
N ARG A 167 23.34 -20.87 -8.01
CA ARG A 167 22.17 -21.52 -7.40
C ARG A 167 21.83 -20.84 -6.07
N ILE A 168 20.55 -20.85 -5.71
CA ILE A 168 20.09 -20.26 -4.43
C ILE A 168 20.83 -20.88 -3.24
N GLY A 169 21.07 -22.19 -3.26
CA GLY A 169 21.83 -22.88 -2.20
C GLY A 169 23.26 -22.38 -2.04
N GLU A 170 23.91 -22.01 -3.15
CA GLU A 170 25.29 -21.53 -3.16
C GLU A 170 25.42 -20.09 -2.61
N LEU A 171 24.32 -19.32 -2.56
CA LEU A 171 24.34 -17.95 -2.05
C LEU A 171 24.67 -17.88 -0.56
N ARG A 172 24.25 -18.89 0.22
CA ARG A 172 24.60 -18.99 1.65
C ARG A 172 26.11 -19.10 1.87
N ASP A 173 26.80 -19.86 1.02
CA ASP A 173 28.24 -20.05 1.11
C ASP A 173 29.01 -18.80 0.64
N CYS A 174 28.41 -18.04 -0.30
CA CYS A 174 29.00 -16.80 -0.82
C CYS A 174 28.78 -15.60 0.09
N MET A 175 27.70 -15.61 0.90
CA MET A 175 27.27 -14.50 1.75
C MET A 175 26.81 -15.03 3.12
N PRO A 176 27.70 -15.69 3.89
CA PRO A 176 27.33 -16.37 5.13
C PRO A 176 26.82 -15.43 6.22
N GLU A 177 27.27 -14.17 6.22
CA GLU A 177 26.90 -13.15 7.20
C GLU A 177 25.51 -12.54 6.93
N LEU A 178 24.93 -12.79 5.74
CA LEU A 178 23.68 -12.15 5.36
C LEU A 178 22.46 -12.98 5.75
N ALA A 179 21.73 -12.51 6.76
CA ALA A 179 20.43 -13.09 7.13
C ALA A 179 19.39 -12.74 6.04
N MET A 180 19.30 -13.61 5.02
CA MET A 180 18.37 -13.42 3.91
C MET A 180 17.76 -14.73 3.40
N ARG A 181 16.60 -14.61 2.73
CA ARG A 181 15.95 -15.72 2.01
C ARG A 181 15.37 -15.23 0.69
N ILE A 182 15.63 -15.95 -0.39
CA ILE A 182 14.88 -15.76 -1.64
C ILE A 182 13.51 -16.41 -1.46
N VAL A 183 12.48 -15.61 -1.64
CA VAL A 183 11.07 -15.99 -1.45
C VAL A 183 10.45 -16.45 -2.75
N ALA A 184 10.73 -15.73 -3.85
CA ALA A 184 10.21 -16.01 -5.16
C ALA A 184 11.14 -15.44 -6.25
N ILE A 185 11.06 -15.99 -7.44
CA ILE A 185 11.67 -15.46 -8.65
C ILE A 185 10.57 -15.35 -9.70
N TYR A 186 10.38 -14.16 -10.27
CA TYR A 186 9.50 -13.95 -11.42
C TYR A 186 10.37 -13.84 -12.67
N ARG A 187 10.19 -14.79 -13.60
CA ARG A 187 11.01 -14.89 -14.81
C ARG A 187 10.18 -14.62 -16.04
N ARG A 188 10.76 -13.81 -16.93
CA ARG A 188 10.20 -13.54 -18.25
C ARG A 188 10.74 -14.56 -19.25
N PHE A 189 9.85 -15.10 -20.03
CA PHE A 189 10.17 -16.05 -21.10
C PHE A 189 9.90 -15.41 -22.46
N LEU A 190 10.71 -15.73 -23.46
CA LEU A 190 10.54 -15.17 -24.81
C LEU A 190 9.30 -15.75 -25.52
N ASP A 191 9.07 -17.06 -25.33
CA ASP A 191 8.04 -17.80 -26.06
C ASP A 191 6.93 -18.38 -25.16
N GLU A 192 6.96 -18.11 -23.86
CA GLU A 192 5.99 -18.58 -22.87
C GLU A 192 5.51 -17.42 -22.00
N PRO A 193 4.34 -17.54 -21.35
CA PRO A 193 3.90 -16.54 -20.38
C PRO A 193 4.89 -16.37 -19.22
N ASP A 194 5.10 -15.14 -18.82
CA ASP A 194 5.87 -14.79 -17.62
C ASP A 194 5.28 -15.48 -16.38
N ARG A 195 6.11 -16.05 -15.53
CA ARG A 195 5.63 -16.80 -14.35
C ARG A 195 6.61 -16.79 -13.19
N PHE A 196 6.08 -17.12 -12.03
CA PHE A 196 6.89 -17.44 -10.87
C PHE A 196 7.58 -18.79 -11.04
N VAL A 197 8.88 -18.80 -10.81
CA VAL A 197 9.69 -20.03 -10.80
C VAL A 197 9.66 -20.61 -9.37
N ARG A 198 9.49 -21.91 -9.25
CA ARG A 198 9.60 -22.58 -7.95
C ARG A 198 11.02 -22.43 -7.42
N CYS A 199 11.16 -21.81 -6.25
CA CYS A 199 12.45 -21.58 -5.61
C CYS A 199 12.82 -22.75 -4.70
N ASP A 200 13.93 -23.41 -5.03
CA ASP A 200 14.63 -24.38 -4.19
C ASP A 200 16.14 -24.12 -4.23
N GLY A 201 16.92 -24.91 -3.48
CA GLY A 201 18.38 -24.74 -3.43
C GLY A 201 19.10 -24.93 -4.78
N ASN A 202 18.48 -25.62 -5.74
CA ASN A 202 19.04 -25.87 -7.06
C ASN A 202 18.64 -24.80 -8.09
N THR A 203 17.62 -23.99 -7.78
CA THR A 203 17.15 -22.93 -8.67
C THR A 203 18.27 -21.91 -8.89
N ARG A 204 18.55 -21.62 -10.16
CA ARG A 204 19.57 -20.65 -10.58
C ARG A 204 18.94 -19.30 -10.82
N ILE A 205 19.61 -18.22 -10.36
CA ILE A 205 19.23 -16.84 -10.69
C ILE A 205 19.77 -16.52 -12.08
N GLU A 206 18.89 -16.08 -12.99
CA GLU A 206 19.23 -15.73 -14.35
C GLU A 206 19.17 -14.22 -14.58
N PRO A 207 19.94 -13.69 -15.54
CA PRO A 207 19.82 -12.29 -15.92
C PRO A 207 18.40 -11.94 -16.34
N GLY A 208 17.86 -10.82 -15.83
CA GLY A 208 16.51 -10.38 -16.12
C GLY A 208 15.44 -10.87 -15.12
N ASP A 209 15.75 -11.85 -14.28
CA ASP A 209 14.85 -12.29 -13.20
C ASP A 209 14.47 -11.13 -12.28
N GLU A 210 13.23 -11.08 -11.85
CA GLU A 210 12.83 -10.29 -10.70
C GLU A 210 12.86 -11.18 -9.46
N VAL A 211 13.84 -10.92 -8.58
CA VAL A 211 14.11 -11.74 -7.40
C VAL A 211 13.48 -11.08 -6.19
N PHE A 212 12.62 -11.80 -5.49
CA PHE A 212 11.99 -11.37 -4.24
C PHE A 212 12.78 -11.92 -3.07
N ILE A 213 13.29 -11.03 -2.21
CA ILE A 213 14.12 -11.37 -1.06
C ILE A 213 13.45 -10.92 0.23
N LEU A 214 13.53 -11.73 1.26
CA LEU A 214 13.27 -11.36 2.65
C LEU A 214 14.61 -11.28 3.36
N ALA A 215 14.95 -10.13 3.94
CA ALA A 215 16.20 -9.93 4.65
C ALA A 215 16.02 -9.08 5.92
N ALA A 216 16.95 -9.20 6.88
CA ALA A 216 17.09 -8.22 7.94
C ALA A 216 17.40 -6.84 7.32
N ARG A 217 16.83 -5.75 7.90
CA ARG A 217 16.95 -4.39 7.33
C ARG A 217 18.39 -4.00 7.03
N GLU A 218 19.30 -4.31 7.94
CA GLU A 218 20.73 -4.02 7.83
C GLU A 218 21.40 -4.70 6.64
N HIS A 219 20.88 -5.83 6.18
CA HIS A 219 21.44 -6.61 5.07
C HIS A 219 20.78 -6.33 3.72
N VAL A 220 19.63 -5.64 3.69
CA VAL A 220 18.86 -5.43 2.44
C VAL A 220 19.72 -4.79 1.35
N ALA A 221 20.42 -3.71 1.65
CA ALA A 221 21.21 -2.99 0.64
C ALA A 221 22.34 -3.85 0.05
N GLU A 222 22.96 -4.70 0.86
CA GLU A 222 24.04 -5.58 0.41
C GLU A 222 23.52 -6.71 -0.49
N VAL A 223 22.41 -7.33 -0.09
CA VAL A 223 21.75 -8.38 -0.90
C VAL A 223 21.25 -7.82 -2.23
N LEU A 224 20.64 -6.64 -2.24
CA LEU A 224 20.20 -5.99 -3.47
C LEU A 224 21.37 -5.73 -4.44
N ARG A 225 22.48 -5.23 -3.91
CA ARG A 225 23.70 -5.02 -4.71
C ARG A 225 24.27 -6.32 -5.27
N ALA A 226 24.29 -7.38 -4.48
CA ALA A 226 24.77 -8.69 -4.94
C ALA A 226 23.99 -9.26 -6.14
N ILE A 227 22.71 -8.89 -6.28
CA ILE A 227 21.83 -9.38 -7.36
C ILE A 227 21.78 -8.38 -8.53
N HIS A 228 21.91 -7.08 -8.26
CA HIS A 228 21.70 -6.04 -9.28
C HIS A 228 22.98 -5.42 -9.82
N GLN A 229 24.03 -5.32 -9.01
CA GLN A 229 25.22 -4.53 -9.35
C GLN A 229 26.32 -5.44 -9.92
N PRO A 230 26.72 -5.25 -11.18
CA PRO A 230 27.86 -5.96 -11.73
C PRO A 230 29.14 -5.72 -10.92
N ALA A 231 29.95 -6.75 -10.78
CA ALA A 231 31.22 -6.68 -10.05
C ALA A 231 32.11 -5.55 -10.59
N GLY A 232 32.74 -4.79 -9.68
CA GLY A 232 33.66 -3.69 -10.05
C GLY A 232 33.01 -2.34 -10.38
N ARG A 233 31.66 -2.22 -10.34
CA ARG A 233 31.00 -0.91 -10.45
C ARG A 233 30.65 -0.37 -9.06
N PRO A 234 31.12 0.84 -8.68
CA PRO A 234 30.75 1.43 -7.40
C PRO A 234 29.25 1.77 -7.38
N SER A 235 28.61 1.54 -6.26
CA SER A 235 27.24 2.03 -6.04
C SER A 235 27.29 3.57 -6.07
N ARG A 236 26.31 4.17 -6.74
CA ARG A 236 26.14 5.63 -6.74
C ARG A 236 25.01 5.97 -5.78
N PRO A 237 25.32 6.33 -4.53
CA PRO A 237 24.28 6.78 -3.60
C PRO A 237 23.62 8.05 -4.15
N VAL A 238 22.35 8.23 -3.86
CA VAL A 238 21.57 9.40 -4.28
C VAL A 238 21.94 10.56 -3.36
N TYR A 239 22.75 11.50 -3.85
CA TYR A 239 23.17 12.67 -3.08
C TYR A 239 22.36 13.94 -3.39
N ARG A 240 21.64 13.97 -4.50
CA ARG A 240 20.86 15.14 -4.93
C ARG A 240 19.51 14.70 -5.44
N ILE A 241 18.47 15.31 -4.89
CA ILE A 241 17.07 15.06 -5.25
C ILE A 241 16.48 16.40 -5.66
N MET A 242 15.80 16.43 -6.79
CA MET A 242 14.99 17.57 -7.21
C MET A 242 13.51 17.18 -7.05
N VAL A 243 12.78 18.01 -6.34
CA VAL A 243 11.31 17.89 -6.20
C VAL A 243 10.70 19.04 -7.01
N ALA A 244 9.86 18.73 -7.97
CA ALA A 244 9.15 19.68 -8.82
C ALA A 244 7.65 19.69 -8.51
#